data_7938a04407a85df10427ec17ae45372f
#
_entry.id   7938a04407a85df10427ec17ae45372f
#
_cell.length_a   1.000
_cell.length_b   1.000
_cell.length_c   1.000
_cell.angle_alpha   90.00
_cell.angle_beta   90.00
_cell.angle_gamma   90.00
#
_symmetry.space_group_name_H-M   'P 1'
#
loop_
_entity.id
_entity.type
_entity.pdbx_description
1 polymer ?
#
loop_
_entity_poly.entity_id
_entity_poly.type
_entity_poly.pdbx_seq_one_letter_code
_entity_poly.pdbx_strand_id
1 'polypeptide(L)'
;MEALRRITRRPIRRRFLSSQAFDPPPAAPRRRVVVTGLGMVTPLGCGVGETWRRLVDERCGVRALTPADLRMDGFDEATVMHTYDQLTAKVAAIVPCGKGEGKFDEEQWLQSKDHRSTSRFIAYALCSTEEALRDANWLPTEPEKKERTGVSIGGGIGSISDILDAAQLICDKGPNHAAVTACATGAHSIGDATRMIQFGDADVMVAGGTESSIDALSIAGFCRSRALATKYNLLPQVSSRPFDCDRDGFVIGEGSGVMVLEELNHAKERGAKIYAEVRGYGMSGDAYHITQPHIDGKGAILAMTRALEQSGLHPNQVDYINAHATSTPLGDAAEANAIKSVFSDHATSGALALSSTKGATGHLLGAAGSVEAIFSVLAICHGIAPPTLNLLNPDPVFHDGYLPLSTSKKMQIRAALSNSFGFGGTNASLLFACPPT
;
A
#
# COMPACT_ATOMS: atom_id res chain seq x y z
N MET A 1 50.09 -44.13 -8.64
CA MET A 1 50.05 -42.69 -8.95
C MET A 1 50.26 -42.54 -10.46
N GLU A 2 49.20 -42.62 -11.26
CA GLU A 2 49.22 -42.26 -12.69
C GLU A 2 47.96 -42.80 -13.38
N ALA A 3 46.82 -42.21 -13.04
CA ALA A 3 45.56 -42.51 -13.73
C ALA A 3 44.52 -41.42 -13.57
N LEU A 4 44.96 -40.15 -13.63
CA LEU A 4 44.07 -39.00 -13.54
C LEU A 4 44.53 -37.88 -14.49
N ARG A 5 44.57 -38.14 -15.80
CA ARG A 5 44.70 -37.10 -16.81
C ARG A 5 44.26 -37.62 -18.17
N ARG A 6 42.98 -37.39 -18.50
CA ARG A 6 42.50 -37.12 -19.89
C ARG A 6 40.98 -37.14 -19.90
N ILE A 7 40.35 -36.09 -19.28
CA ILE A 7 39.04 -35.68 -19.74
C ILE A 7 39.29 -34.67 -20.87
N THR A 8 39.32 -35.14 -22.06
CA THR A 8 39.33 -34.32 -23.27
C THR A 8 38.01 -33.61 -23.37
N ARG A 9 38.04 -32.27 -23.15
CA ARG A 9 36.92 -31.36 -23.46
C ARG A 9 36.60 -31.49 -24.96
N ARG A 10 35.55 -32.21 -25.33
CA ARG A 10 34.96 -32.12 -26.65
C ARG A 10 34.41 -30.71 -26.79
N PRO A 11 34.76 -29.95 -27.86
CA PRO A 11 34.14 -28.64 -28.09
C PRO A 11 32.68 -28.87 -28.36
N ILE A 12 31.80 -28.22 -27.52
CA ILE A 12 30.38 -28.12 -27.80
C ILE A 12 30.27 -27.40 -29.15
N ARG A 13 29.99 -28.14 -30.22
CA ARG A 13 29.61 -27.54 -31.50
C ARG A 13 28.34 -26.72 -31.24
N ARG A 14 28.47 -25.42 -31.14
CA ARG A 14 27.35 -24.50 -31.31
C ARG A 14 26.72 -24.82 -32.66
N ARG A 15 25.60 -25.55 -32.66
CA ARG A 15 24.71 -25.55 -33.81
C ARG A 15 24.26 -24.09 -33.97
N PHE A 16 24.76 -23.40 -34.96
CA PHE A 16 24.15 -22.20 -35.47
C PHE A 16 22.77 -22.61 -35.98
N LEU A 17 21.75 -22.39 -35.18
CA LEU A 17 20.37 -22.37 -35.64
C LEU A 17 20.31 -21.27 -36.70
N SER A 18 19.66 -21.56 -37.80
CA SER A 18 19.58 -20.76 -39.02
C SER A 18 19.40 -19.25 -38.74
N SER A 19 20.11 -18.44 -39.52
CA SER A 19 20.18 -16.98 -39.45
C SER A 19 18.90 -16.26 -39.91
N GLN A 20 17.74 -16.72 -39.52
CA GLN A 20 16.52 -15.91 -39.56
C GLN A 20 16.27 -15.39 -38.12
N ALA A 21 17.00 -14.31 -37.78
CA ALA A 21 16.60 -13.50 -36.64
C ALA A 21 15.18 -12.97 -36.96
N PHE A 22 14.23 -13.20 -36.03
CA PHE A 22 12.94 -12.52 -36.11
C PHE A 22 13.18 -11.00 -36.06
N ASP A 23 12.37 -10.25 -36.76
CA ASP A 23 12.33 -8.80 -36.58
C ASP A 23 12.07 -8.47 -35.10
N PRO A 24 12.64 -7.37 -34.56
CA PRO A 24 12.33 -6.97 -33.20
C PRO A 24 10.83 -6.77 -33.06
N PRO A 25 10.25 -7.16 -31.91
CA PRO A 25 8.83 -6.95 -31.69
C PRO A 25 8.48 -5.47 -31.88
N PRO A 26 7.30 -5.15 -32.44
CA PRO A 26 6.88 -3.79 -32.63
C PRO A 26 6.94 -3.02 -31.32
N ALA A 27 7.50 -1.81 -31.33
CA ALA A 27 7.48 -0.92 -30.19
C ALA A 27 6.03 -0.53 -29.90
N ALA A 28 5.44 -1.12 -28.87
CA ALA A 28 4.12 -0.70 -28.42
C ALA A 28 4.22 0.74 -27.84
N PRO A 29 3.41 1.71 -28.33
CA PRO A 29 3.35 3.02 -27.72
C PRO A 29 2.87 2.85 -26.27
N ARG A 30 3.62 3.40 -25.31
CA ARG A 30 3.18 3.38 -23.90
C ARG A 30 1.99 4.30 -23.75
N ARG A 31 0.83 3.70 -23.44
CA ARG A 31 -0.40 4.44 -23.13
C ARG A 31 -0.25 5.16 -21.79
N ARG A 32 -0.82 6.35 -21.67
CA ARG A 32 -0.79 7.13 -20.43
C ARG A 32 -1.96 6.69 -19.55
N VAL A 33 -1.72 6.64 -18.24
CA VAL A 33 -2.69 6.14 -17.26
C VAL A 33 -3.04 7.23 -16.26
N VAL A 34 -4.32 7.42 -16.05
CA VAL A 34 -4.88 8.43 -15.13
C VAL A 34 -5.77 7.79 -14.08
N VAL A 35 -5.94 8.47 -12.96
CA VAL A 35 -6.84 8.09 -11.87
C VAL A 35 -8.16 8.82 -12.09
N THR A 36 -9.26 8.08 -12.25
CA THR A 36 -10.59 8.62 -12.49
C THR A 36 -11.59 8.39 -11.37
N GLY A 37 -11.31 7.47 -10.43
CA GLY A 37 -12.15 7.21 -9.28
C GLY A 37 -11.38 6.74 -8.06
N LEU A 38 -11.91 7.04 -6.89
CA LEU A 38 -11.31 6.76 -5.59
C LEU A 38 -12.35 6.17 -4.63
N GLY A 39 -11.95 5.20 -3.80
CA GLY A 39 -12.78 4.65 -2.73
C GLY A 39 -11.94 4.17 -1.55
N MET A 40 -12.39 4.41 -0.33
CA MET A 40 -11.67 4.06 0.89
C MET A 40 -12.56 3.62 2.04
N VAL A 41 -12.04 2.63 2.78
CA VAL A 41 -12.48 2.27 4.13
C VAL A 41 -11.25 2.25 5.02
N THR A 42 -11.21 3.08 6.07
CA THR A 42 -10.01 3.27 6.91
C THR A 42 -10.38 3.42 8.39
N PRO A 43 -9.42 3.34 9.31
CA PRO A 43 -9.66 3.66 10.72
C PRO A 43 -10.12 5.10 10.97
N LEU A 44 -9.90 5.99 10.00
CA LEU A 44 -10.42 7.38 10.06
C LEU A 44 -11.87 7.47 9.59
N GLY A 45 -12.42 6.44 8.95
CA GLY A 45 -13.81 6.40 8.50
C GLY A 45 -14.02 5.65 7.21
N CYS A 46 -15.28 5.51 6.83
CA CYS A 46 -15.74 4.96 5.57
C CYS A 46 -16.03 6.11 4.60
N GLY A 47 -15.44 6.03 3.41
CA GLY A 47 -15.53 7.02 2.34
C GLY A 47 -14.31 7.95 2.27
N VAL A 48 -13.99 8.33 1.01
CA VAL A 48 -12.80 9.16 0.68
C VAL A 48 -12.86 10.52 1.35
N GLY A 49 -14.00 11.19 1.25
CA GLY A 49 -14.18 12.55 1.80
C GLY A 49 -14.00 12.61 3.31
N GLU A 50 -14.63 11.70 4.04
CA GLU A 50 -14.55 11.63 5.50
C GLU A 50 -13.12 11.27 5.97
N THR A 51 -12.51 10.27 5.32
CA THR A 51 -11.14 9.86 5.64
C THR A 51 -10.16 11.01 5.42
N TRP A 52 -10.24 11.71 4.28
CA TRP A 52 -9.36 12.83 3.97
C TRP A 52 -9.53 14.00 4.94
N ARG A 53 -10.77 14.39 5.20
CA ARG A 53 -11.09 15.45 6.16
C ARG A 53 -10.48 15.15 7.53
N ARG A 54 -10.71 13.95 8.06
CA ARG A 54 -10.16 13.55 9.36
C ARG A 54 -8.64 13.48 9.38
N LEU A 55 -8.02 13.07 8.28
CA LEU A 55 -6.56 13.04 8.18
C LEU A 55 -5.96 14.45 8.27
N VAL A 56 -6.48 15.40 7.48
CA VAL A 56 -5.97 16.79 7.50
C VAL A 56 -6.36 17.56 8.76
N ASP A 57 -7.44 17.15 9.44
CA ASP A 57 -7.85 17.63 10.76
C ASP A 57 -7.07 16.95 11.91
N GLU A 58 -5.99 16.21 11.59
CA GLU A 58 -5.09 15.57 12.55
C GLU A 58 -5.78 14.58 13.50
N ARG A 59 -6.83 13.91 13.02
CA ARG A 59 -7.53 12.87 13.79
C ARG A 59 -6.77 11.56 13.75
N CYS A 60 -6.82 10.81 14.86
CA CYS A 60 -6.21 9.51 15.02
C CYS A 60 -7.26 8.41 15.04
N GLY A 61 -7.07 7.35 14.23
CA GLY A 61 -7.93 6.17 14.19
C GLY A 61 -7.47 5.02 15.10
N VAL A 62 -6.39 5.21 15.87
CA VAL A 62 -5.86 4.20 16.79
C VAL A 62 -6.64 4.21 18.11
N ARG A 63 -7.01 3.03 18.59
CA ARG A 63 -7.68 2.84 19.89
C ARG A 63 -7.13 1.62 20.63
N ALA A 64 -7.51 1.51 21.91
CA ALA A 64 -7.25 0.29 22.66
C ALA A 64 -8.03 -0.89 22.05
N LEU A 65 -7.39 -2.05 22.03
CA LEU A 65 -8.05 -3.32 21.76
C LEU A 65 -8.96 -3.70 22.91
N THR A 66 -10.02 -4.40 22.58
CA THR A 66 -10.90 -5.08 23.54
C THR A 66 -10.86 -6.59 23.27
N PRO A 67 -11.26 -7.44 24.21
CA PRO A 67 -11.36 -8.88 23.98
C PRO A 67 -12.21 -9.25 22.75
N ALA A 68 -13.28 -8.50 22.47
CA ALA A 68 -14.14 -8.70 21.30
C ALA A 68 -13.41 -8.48 19.95
N ASP A 69 -12.38 -7.64 19.92
CA ASP A 69 -11.60 -7.39 18.71
C ASP A 69 -10.73 -8.60 18.29
N LEU A 70 -10.53 -9.56 19.18
CA LEU A 70 -9.73 -10.76 18.92
C LEU A 70 -10.44 -11.76 17.99
N ARG A 71 -11.73 -11.57 17.73
CA ARG A 71 -12.53 -12.41 16.82
C ARG A 71 -12.41 -13.91 17.12
N MET A 72 -12.51 -14.25 18.38
CA MET A 72 -12.43 -15.63 18.88
C MET A 72 -13.85 -16.23 19.03
N ASP A 73 -14.62 -16.19 17.96
CA ASP A 73 -15.98 -16.72 17.94
C ASP A 73 -15.96 -18.24 18.21
N GLY A 74 -16.81 -18.70 19.13
CA GLY A 74 -16.88 -20.11 19.54
C GLY A 74 -15.99 -20.49 20.72
N PHE A 75 -15.13 -19.60 21.23
CA PHE A 75 -14.41 -19.80 22.49
C PHE A 75 -15.19 -19.23 23.67
N ASP A 76 -14.99 -19.82 24.86
CA ASP A 76 -15.57 -19.29 26.10
C ASP A 76 -14.90 -17.98 26.53
N GLU A 77 -15.63 -17.17 27.31
CA GLU A 77 -15.17 -15.84 27.73
C GLU A 77 -13.84 -15.89 28.51
N ALA A 78 -13.63 -16.93 29.34
CA ALA A 78 -12.40 -17.07 30.13
C ALA A 78 -11.19 -17.30 29.21
N THR A 79 -11.33 -18.11 28.15
CA THR A 79 -10.30 -18.34 27.14
C THR A 79 -10.00 -17.06 26.36
N VAL A 80 -11.02 -16.30 25.97
CA VAL A 80 -10.85 -15.01 25.26
C VAL A 80 -10.10 -14.01 26.13
N MET A 81 -10.52 -13.85 27.41
CA MET A 81 -9.86 -12.96 28.37
C MET A 81 -8.41 -13.37 28.63
N HIS A 82 -8.17 -14.67 28.85
CA HIS A 82 -6.81 -15.19 29.06
C HIS A 82 -5.92 -14.89 27.85
N THR A 83 -6.41 -15.08 26.62
CA THR A 83 -5.68 -14.76 25.40
C THR A 83 -5.38 -13.28 25.32
N TYR A 84 -6.37 -12.42 25.56
CA TYR A 84 -6.21 -10.97 25.56
C TYR A 84 -5.14 -10.52 26.56
N ASP A 85 -5.11 -11.09 27.77
CA ASP A 85 -4.18 -10.71 28.83
C ASP A 85 -2.72 -11.04 28.46
N GLN A 86 -2.51 -12.11 27.68
CA GLN A 86 -1.18 -12.51 27.22
C GLN A 86 -0.61 -11.64 26.10
N LEU A 87 -1.43 -10.87 25.37
CA LEU A 87 -0.95 -9.99 24.33
C LEU A 87 -0.10 -8.85 24.89
N THR A 88 1.08 -8.63 24.33
CA THR A 88 1.96 -7.52 24.72
C THR A 88 1.56 -6.20 24.06
N ALA A 89 0.99 -6.23 22.86
CA ALA A 89 0.41 -5.07 22.19
C ALA A 89 -1.12 -5.08 22.35
N LYS A 90 -1.69 -3.99 22.87
CA LYS A 90 -3.11 -3.83 23.16
C LYS A 90 -3.73 -2.62 22.46
N VAL A 91 -3.17 -2.26 21.29
CA VAL A 91 -3.64 -1.13 20.48
C VAL A 91 -3.76 -1.55 19.03
N ALA A 92 -4.76 -1.02 18.34
CA ALA A 92 -4.95 -1.22 16.91
C ALA A 92 -5.70 -0.04 16.28
N ALA A 93 -5.55 0.11 14.96
CA ALA A 93 -6.28 1.08 14.16
C ALA A 93 -7.45 0.35 13.46
N ILE A 94 -8.64 0.49 14.02
CA ILE A 94 -9.83 -0.29 13.67
C ILE A 94 -10.83 0.58 12.93
N VAL A 95 -11.37 0.05 11.84
CA VAL A 95 -12.44 0.70 11.07
C VAL A 95 -13.67 0.92 11.96
N PRO A 96 -14.19 2.16 12.06
CA PRO A 96 -15.39 2.44 12.80
C PRO A 96 -16.60 1.80 12.11
N CYS A 97 -17.26 0.84 12.78
CA CYS A 97 -18.41 0.10 12.25
C CYS A 97 -19.74 0.63 12.81
N GLY A 98 -20.83 0.44 12.05
CA GLY A 98 -22.20 0.76 12.43
C GLY A 98 -22.95 1.59 11.40
N LYS A 99 -24.23 1.97 11.69
CA LYS A 99 -25.14 2.64 10.74
C LYS A 99 -25.03 4.17 10.69
N GLY A 100 -24.04 4.76 11.36
CA GLY A 100 -23.83 6.22 11.35
C GLY A 100 -22.99 6.71 10.17
N GLU A 101 -23.07 8.02 9.89
CA GLU A 101 -22.26 8.67 8.86
C GLU A 101 -20.77 8.44 9.10
N GLY A 102 -20.02 8.12 8.04
CA GLY A 102 -18.59 7.82 8.09
C GLY A 102 -18.23 6.50 8.79
N LYS A 103 -19.21 5.66 9.10
CA LYS A 103 -19.00 4.31 9.63
C LYS A 103 -19.25 3.26 8.55
N PHE A 104 -18.52 2.15 8.66
CA PHE A 104 -18.74 1.01 7.79
C PHE A 104 -19.92 0.19 8.28
N ASP A 105 -20.95 0.07 7.45
CA ASP A 105 -22.13 -0.76 7.72
C ASP A 105 -22.02 -2.07 6.93
N GLU A 106 -21.59 -3.13 7.61
CA GLU A 106 -21.34 -4.44 7.00
C GLU A 106 -22.61 -5.05 6.38
N GLU A 107 -23.81 -4.78 6.95
CA GLU A 107 -25.09 -5.31 6.46
C GLU A 107 -25.46 -4.77 5.05
N GLN A 108 -24.89 -3.62 4.65
CA GLN A 108 -25.11 -3.07 3.32
C GLN A 108 -24.32 -3.82 2.23
N TRP A 109 -23.21 -4.48 2.60
CA TRP A 109 -22.27 -5.07 1.66
C TRP A 109 -22.33 -6.59 1.60
N LEU A 110 -22.76 -7.24 2.68
CA LEU A 110 -22.89 -8.68 2.78
C LEU A 110 -24.36 -9.05 3.04
N GLN A 111 -24.91 -9.96 2.22
CA GLN A 111 -26.21 -10.55 2.52
C GLN A 111 -26.06 -11.47 3.73
N SER A 112 -27.12 -11.59 4.54
CA SER A 112 -27.11 -12.39 5.78
C SER A 112 -26.66 -13.86 5.60
N LYS A 113 -26.82 -14.43 4.40
CA LYS A 113 -26.32 -15.76 4.04
C LYS A 113 -24.82 -15.79 3.81
N ASP A 114 -24.22 -14.66 3.42
CA ASP A 114 -22.81 -14.55 3.04
C ASP A 114 -21.93 -14.17 4.25
N HIS A 115 -22.50 -13.63 5.35
CA HIS A 115 -21.77 -13.26 6.57
C HIS A 115 -20.98 -14.42 7.21
N ARG A 116 -21.38 -15.67 6.98
CA ARG A 116 -20.70 -16.84 7.53
C ARG A 116 -19.56 -17.35 6.64
N SER A 117 -19.50 -16.91 5.40
CA SER A 117 -18.56 -17.40 4.38
C SER A 117 -17.71 -16.32 3.76
N THR A 118 -17.91 -15.05 4.11
CA THR A 118 -17.20 -13.92 3.50
C THR A 118 -16.47 -13.13 4.56
N SER A 119 -15.17 -13.05 4.45
CA SER A 119 -14.32 -12.29 5.36
C SER A 119 -14.51 -10.79 5.23
N ARG A 120 -14.34 -10.08 6.33
CA ARG A 120 -14.53 -8.62 6.42
C ARG A 120 -13.66 -7.83 5.44
N PHE A 121 -12.44 -8.28 5.13
CA PHE A 121 -11.60 -7.58 4.14
C PHE A 121 -12.24 -7.56 2.74
N ILE A 122 -13.03 -8.60 2.38
CA ILE A 122 -13.79 -8.63 1.12
C ILE A 122 -14.89 -7.58 1.15
N ALA A 123 -15.59 -7.42 2.28
CA ALA A 123 -16.62 -6.40 2.43
C ALA A 123 -16.02 -4.98 2.35
N TYR A 124 -14.84 -4.75 2.91
CA TYR A 124 -14.10 -3.49 2.74
C TYR A 124 -13.73 -3.24 1.28
N ALA A 125 -13.25 -4.28 0.58
CA ALA A 125 -12.92 -4.17 -0.84
C ALA A 125 -14.16 -3.86 -1.69
N LEU A 126 -15.30 -4.50 -1.44
CA LEU A 126 -16.57 -4.23 -2.14
C LEU A 126 -17.03 -2.79 -1.91
N CYS A 127 -17.02 -2.33 -0.67
CA CYS A 127 -17.41 -0.96 -0.31
C CYS A 127 -16.55 0.08 -1.03
N SER A 128 -15.22 -0.03 -0.91
CA SER A 128 -14.30 0.91 -1.56
C SER A 128 -14.32 0.80 -3.09
N THR A 129 -14.55 -0.40 -3.64
CA THR A 129 -14.70 -0.59 -5.09
C THR A 129 -15.95 0.10 -5.62
N GLU A 130 -17.08 -0.05 -4.94
CA GLU A 130 -18.32 0.60 -5.38
C GLU A 130 -18.20 2.13 -5.29
N GLU A 131 -17.61 2.67 -4.22
CA GLU A 131 -17.34 4.10 -4.12
C GLU A 131 -16.45 4.57 -5.28
N ALA A 132 -15.34 3.87 -5.58
CA ALA A 132 -14.41 4.22 -6.64
C ALA A 132 -15.08 4.18 -8.04
N LEU A 133 -15.88 3.15 -8.31
CA LEU A 133 -16.59 3.01 -9.58
C LEU A 133 -17.68 4.08 -9.77
N ARG A 134 -18.40 4.42 -8.70
CA ARG A 134 -19.39 5.51 -8.73
C ARG A 134 -18.72 6.86 -8.93
N ASP A 135 -17.62 7.13 -8.24
CA ASP A 135 -16.82 8.36 -8.36
C ASP A 135 -16.24 8.50 -9.79
N ALA A 136 -15.77 7.38 -10.38
CA ALA A 136 -15.33 7.34 -11.77
C ALA A 136 -16.48 7.49 -12.80
N ASN A 137 -17.74 7.37 -12.37
CA ASN A 137 -18.89 7.16 -13.26
C ASN A 137 -18.62 6.03 -14.28
N TRP A 138 -18.10 4.89 -13.79
CA TRP A 138 -17.75 3.73 -14.60
C TRP A 138 -18.43 2.46 -14.09
N LEU A 139 -19.61 2.16 -14.64
CA LEU A 139 -20.41 0.96 -14.35
C LEU A 139 -20.80 0.29 -15.67
N PRO A 140 -19.85 -0.36 -16.37
CA PRO A 140 -20.09 -0.88 -17.72
C PRO A 140 -21.13 -2.01 -17.71
N THR A 141 -22.10 -1.91 -18.61
CA THR A 141 -23.10 -2.95 -18.86
C THR A 141 -22.80 -3.72 -20.12
N GLU A 142 -22.18 -3.07 -21.11
CA GLU A 142 -21.83 -3.62 -22.40
C GLU A 142 -20.69 -4.64 -22.29
N PRO A 143 -20.80 -5.82 -22.96
CA PRO A 143 -19.80 -6.88 -22.91
C PRO A 143 -18.40 -6.39 -23.27
N GLU A 144 -18.26 -5.62 -24.34
CA GLU A 144 -16.97 -5.10 -24.84
C GLU A 144 -16.27 -4.22 -23.79
N LYS A 145 -17.03 -3.36 -23.09
CA LYS A 145 -16.47 -2.54 -22.01
C LYS A 145 -16.08 -3.37 -20.80
N LYS A 146 -16.84 -4.43 -20.48
CA LYS A 146 -16.50 -5.37 -19.40
C LYS A 146 -15.22 -6.15 -19.71
N GLU A 147 -15.05 -6.62 -20.94
CA GLU A 147 -13.84 -7.33 -21.39
C GLU A 147 -12.59 -6.45 -21.33
N ARG A 148 -12.74 -5.13 -21.48
CA ARG A 148 -11.65 -4.15 -21.39
C ARG A 148 -11.48 -3.54 -20.00
N THR A 149 -12.24 -4.03 -18.99
CA THR A 149 -12.15 -3.61 -17.60
C THR A 149 -11.60 -4.74 -16.75
N GLY A 150 -10.42 -4.55 -16.17
CA GLY A 150 -9.78 -5.53 -15.31
C GLY A 150 -9.85 -5.16 -13.82
N VAL A 151 -9.49 -6.11 -12.95
CA VAL A 151 -9.43 -5.95 -11.50
C VAL A 151 -8.08 -6.45 -10.98
N SER A 152 -7.43 -5.65 -10.11
CA SER A 152 -6.22 -6.00 -9.41
C SER A 152 -6.30 -5.50 -7.95
N ILE A 153 -6.91 -6.29 -7.08
CA ILE A 153 -7.04 -5.98 -5.64
C ILE A 153 -6.37 -7.10 -4.87
N GLY A 154 -5.38 -6.75 -4.03
CA GLY A 154 -4.63 -7.71 -3.25
C GLY A 154 -4.84 -7.57 -1.74
N GLY A 155 -4.58 -8.63 -0.99
CA GLY A 155 -4.53 -8.65 0.48
C GLY A 155 -3.14 -9.09 0.94
N GLY A 156 -2.66 -8.57 2.08
CA GLY A 156 -1.34 -8.91 2.60
C GLY A 156 -1.32 -10.23 3.35
N ILE A 157 -2.26 -10.42 4.25
CA ILE A 157 -2.46 -11.66 5.03
C ILE A 157 -3.82 -12.26 4.68
N GLY A 158 -4.83 -11.43 4.45
CA GLY A 158 -6.21 -11.86 4.29
C GLY A 158 -6.77 -12.35 5.64
N SER A 159 -7.52 -13.44 5.61
CA SER A 159 -8.02 -14.13 6.81
C SER A 159 -7.42 -15.54 6.84
N ILE A 160 -7.02 -16.01 8.02
CA ILE A 160 -6.46 -17.37 8.17
C ILE A 160 -7.53 -18.42 7.89
N SER A 161 -8.78 -18.18 8.24
CA SER A 161 -9.89 -19.04 7.82
C SER A 161 -9.99 -19.13 6.31
N ASP A 162 -9.85 -18.00 5.60
CA ASP A 162 -9.90 -17.98 4.14
C ASP A 162 -8.69 -18.62 3.50
N ILE A 163 -7.51 -18.59 4.13
CA ILE A 163 -6.33 -19.32 3.66
C ILE A 163 -6.57 -20.83 3.72
N LEU A 164 -7.24 -21.32 4.79
CA LEU A 164 -7.62 -22.72 4.92
C LEU A 164 -8.70 -23.09 3.92
N ASP A 165 -9.72 -22.24 3.75
CA ASP A 165 -10.80 -22.43 2.78
C ASP A 165 -10.28 -22.31 1.33
N ALA A 166 -9.36 -21.36 1.07
CA ALA A 166 -8.70 -21.20 -0.22
C ALA A 166 -7.79 -22.39 -0.54
N ALA A 167 -7.10 -22.98 0.44
CA ALA A 167 -6.33 -24.19 0.23
C ALA A 167 -7.23 -25.35 -0.23
N GLN A 168 -8.43 -25.45 0.32
CA GLN A 168 -9.43 -26.44 -0.11
C GLN A 168 -10.02 -26.11 -1.48
N LEU A 169 -10.31 -24.84 -1.78
CA LEU A 169 -10.81 -24.37 -3.07
C LEU A 169 -9.77 -24.49 -4.20
N ILE A 170 -8.48 -24.32 -3.91
CA ILE A 170 -7.38 -24.53 -4.88
C ILE A 170 -7.33 -26.01 -5.32
N CYS A 171 -7.59 -26.95 -4.41
CA CYS A 171 -7.70 -28.35 -4.74
C CYS A 171 -8.89 -28.63 -5.67
N ASP A 172 -9.98 -27.85 -5.56
CA ASP A 172 -11.25 -28.10 -6.27
C ASP A 172 -11.42 -27.32 -7.57
N LYS A 173 -10.86 -26.10 -7.70
CA LYS A 173 -11.20 -25.15 -8.79
C LYS A 173 -10.01 -24.47 -9.49
N GLY A 174 -8.76 -24.70 -9.05
CA GLY A 174 -7.55 -24.09 -9.63
C GLY A 174 -7.26 -22.64 -9.15
N PRO A 175 -6.09 -22.07 -9.51
CA PRO A 175 -5.58 -20.82 -8.93
C PRO A 175 -6.20 -19.58 -9.57
N ASN A 176 -6.55 -18.57 -8.73
CA ASN A 176 -6.84 -17.19 -9.12
C ASN A 176 -5.65 -16.28 -8.82
N HIS A 177 -5.39 -15.28 -9.67
CA HIS A 177 -4.28 -14.35 -9.51
C HIS A 177 -4.66 -13.16 -8.62
N ALA A 178 -3.88 -12.94 -7.53
CA ALA A 178 -3.88 -11.70 -6.77
C ALA A 178 -2.44 -11.38 -6.37
N ALA A 179 -2.06 -10.09 -6.36
CA ALA A 179 -0.76 -9.69 -5.83
C ALA A 179 -0.74 -9.93 -4.31
N VAL A 180 0.26 -10.66 -3.82
CA VAL A 180 0.50 -10.88 -2.38
C VAL A 180 1.96 -10.58 -2.10
N THR A 181 2.25 -9.37 -1.64
CA THR A 181 3.60 -8.85 -1.40
C THR A 181 3.70 -8.14 -0.05
N ALA A 182 3.06 -8.73 0.98
CA ALA A 182 2.97 -8.19 2.33
C ALA A 182 2.51 -6.71 2.31
N CYS A 183 3.23 -5.82 3.00
CA CYS A 183 2.83 -4.40 3.12
C CYS A 183 2.89 -3.61 1.79
N ALA A 184 3.56 -4.13 0.76
CA ALA A 184 3.63 -3.48 -0.56
C ALA A 184 2.50 -3.91 -1.52
N THR A 185 1.60 -4.80 -1.10
CA THR A 185 0.56 -5.41 -1.95
C THR A 185 -0.30 -4.38 -2.68
N GLY A 186 -0.87 -3.41 -1.97
CA GLY A 186 -1.73 -2.40 -2.59
C GLY A 186 -1.00 -1.52 -3.60
N ALA A 187 0.27 -1.16 -3.33
CA ALA A 187 1.09 -0.40 -4.25
C ALA A 187 1.47 -1.21 -5.50
N HIS A 188 1.83 -2.50 -5.34
CA HIS A 188 2.08 -3.39 -6.46
C HIS A 188 0.83 -3.60 -7.32
N SER A 189 -0.34 -3.81 -6.70
CA SER A 189 -1.60 -3.97 -7.43
C SER A 189 -1.91 -2.76 -8.31
N ILE A 190 -1.71 -1.53 -7.81
CA ILE A 190 -1.88 -0.30 -8.59
C ILE A 190 -0.83 -0.21 -9.71
N GLY A 191 0.44 -0.50 -9.40
CA GLY A 191 1.52 -0.43 -10.37
C GLY A 191 1.38 -1.45 -11.50
N ASP A 192 1.01 -2.69 -11.18
CA ASP A 192 0.80 -3.76 -12.16
C ASP A 192 -0.43 -3.48 -13.02
N ALA A 193 -1.53 -3.01 -12.43
CA ALA A 193 -2.71 -2.54 -13.16
C ALA A 193 -2.37 -1.40 -14.13
N THR A 194 -1.51 -0.45 -13.70
CA THR A 194 -1.00 0.61 -14.57
C THR A 194 -0.28 0.03 -15.78
N ARG A 195 0.57 -0.99 -15.59
CA ARG A 195 1.29 -1.66 -16.69
C ARG A 195 0.33 -2.37 -17.65
N MET A 196 -0.69 -3.05 -17.14
CA MET A 196 -1.70 -3.69 -17.99
C MET A 196 -2.39 -2.69 -18.93
N ILE A 197 -2.73 -1.50 -18.43
CA ILE A 197 -3.25 -0.41 -19.28
C ILE A 197 -2.18 0.09 -20.26
N GLN A 198 -0.93 0.30 -19.80
CA GLN A 198 0.17 0.77 -20.63
C GLN A 198 0.48 -0.18 -21.79
N PHE A 199 0.36 -1.49 -21.59
CA PHE A 199 0.56 -2.50 -22.63
C PHE A 199 -0.67 -2.76 -23.50
N GLY A 200 -1.83 -2.21 -23.13
CA GLY A 200 -3.07 -2.34 -23.92
C GLY A 200 -3.92 -3.57 -23.59
N ASP A 201 -3.61 -4.28 -22.49
CA ASP A 201 -4.40 -5.44 -22.04
C ASP A 201 -5.79 -5.01 -21.55
N ALA A 202 -5.88 -3.82 -20.93
CA ALA A 202 -7.13 -3.22 -20.46
C ALA A 202 -7.19 -1.73 -20.81
N ASP A 203 -8.38 -1.14 -20.81
CA ASP A 203 -8.58 0.32 -20.91
C ASP A 203 -8.87 0.91 -19.53
N VAL A 204 -9.50 0.14 -18.66
CA VAL A 204 -9.83 0.50 -17.28
C VAL A 204 -9.39 -0.62 -16.33
N MET A 205 -8.82 -0.26 -15.19
CA MET A 205 -8.46 -1.20 -14.12
C MET A 205 -8.97 -0.70 -12.78
N VAL A 206 -9.64 -1.58 -12.04
CA VAL A 206 -9.99 -1.36 -10.64
C VAL A 206 -8.85 -1.96 -9.81
N ALA A 207 -8.07 -1.12 -9.13
CA ALA A 207 -6.82 -1.55 -8.50
C ALA A 207 -6.68 -1.03 -7.07
N GLY A 208 -6.12 -1.86 -6.20
CA GLY A 208 -5.93 -1.46 -4.81
C GLY A 208 -5.53 -2.59 -3.88
N GLY A 209 -5.79 -2.39 -2.60
CA GLY A 209 -5.54 -3.36 -1.56
C GLY A 209 -6.57 -3.31 -0.44
N THR A 210 -6.73 -4.43 0.24
CA THR A 210 -7.65 -4.59 1.37
C THR A 210 -7.03 -5.46 2.45
N GLU A 211 -7.35 -5.21 3.71
CA GLU A 211 -6.83 -5.96 4.85
C GLU A 211 -7.76 -5.91 6.06
N SER A 212 -7.83 -7.01 6.81
CA SER A 212 -8.66 -7.10 8.00
C SER A 212 -8.08 -8.08 9.03
N SER A 213 -6.76 -8.01 9.25
CA SER A 213 -6.00 -8.97 10.07
C SER A 213 -5.89 -8.55 11.54
N ILE A 214 -6.95 -7.94 12.10
CA ILE A 214 -7.04 -7.66 13.54
C ILE A 214 -7.78 -8.83 14.19
N ASP A 215 -7.03 -9.84 14.60
CA ASP A 215 -7.47 -11.05 15.27
C ASP A 215 -6.40 -11.57 16.24
N ALA A 216 -6.76 -12.53 17.10
CA ALA A 216 -5.86 -13.07 18.11
C ALA A 216 -4.57 -13.63 17.55
N LEU A 217 -4.64 -14.38 16.45
CA LEU A 217 -3.48 -15.07 15.88
C LEU A 217 -2.53 -14.11 15.18
N SER A 218 -3.05 -13.17 14.40
CA SER A 218 -2.25 -12.14 13.72
C SER A 218 -1.54 -11.26 14.73
N ILE A 219 -2.25 -10.77 15.77
CA ILE A 219 -1.65 -9.93 16.82
C ILE A 219 -0.59 -10.73 17.61
N ALA A 220 -0.88 -11.98 18.01
CA ALA A 220 0.09 -12.81 18.72
C ALA A 220 1.35 -13.09 17.86
N GLY A 221 1.18 -13.35 16.56
CA GLY A 221 2.28 -13.55 15.61
C GLY A 221 3.19 -12.32 15.52
N PHE A 222 2.62 -11.13 15.34
CA PHE A 222 3.38 -9.88 15.30
C PHE A 222 3.97 -9.49 16.67
N CYS A 223 3.30 -9.78 17.79
CA CYS A 223 3.89 -9.65 19.13
C CYS A 223 5.13 -10.53 19.27
N ARG A 224 5.05 -11.81 18.84
CA ARG A 224 6.17 -12.75 18.90
C ARG A 224 7.35 -12.30 18.03
N SER A 225 7.11 -11.66 16.89
CA SER A 225 8.14 -11.08 16.04
C SER A 225 8.70 -9.75 16.58
N ARG A 226 8.13 -9.21 17.66
CA ARG A 226 8.48 -7.92 18.27
C ARG A 226 8.33 -6.76 17.29
N ALA A 227 7.33 -6.83 16.41
CA ALA A 227 7.11 -5.83 15.39
C ALA A 227 6.10 -4.74 15.82
N LEU A 228 5.23 -5.03 16.81
CA LEU A 228 4.17 -4.12 17.26
C LEU A 228 4.63 -3.17 18.35
N ALA A 229 4.03 -1.98 18.38
CA ALA A 229 4.17 -1.00 19.45
C ALA A 229 3.56 -1.54 20.75
N THR A 230 4.30 -1.43 21.85
CA THR A 230 3.92 -1.95 23.18
C THR A 230 4.01 -0.92 24.29
N LYS A 231 4.83 0.13 24.13
CA LYS A 231 5.05 1.15 25.16
C LYS A 231 3.81 1.96 25.52
N TYR A 232 2.90 2.12 24.56
CA TYR A 232 1.78 3.08 24.67
C TYR A 232 0.42 2.42 24.76
N ASN A 233 0.33 1.20 25.31
CA ASN A 233 -0.95 0.49 25.46
C ASN A 233 -2.01 1.28 26.25
N LEU A 234 -1.60 2.13 27.20
CA LEU A 234 -2.47 2.99 28.02
C LEU A 234 -2.77 4.34 27.34
N LEU A 235 -2.06 4.67 26.27
CA LEU A 235 -2.21 5.91 25.51
C LEU A 235 -2.27 5.58 23.99
N PRO A 236 -3.34 4.90 23.54
CA PRO A 236 -3.39 4.32 22.20
C PRO A 236 -3.13 5.32 21.07
N GLN A 237 -3.64 6.53 21.20
CA GLN A 237 -3.56 7.56 20.16
C GLN A 237 -2.13 8.04 19.88
N VAL A 238 -1.18 7.82 20.81
CA VAL A 238 0.24 8.21 20.63
C VAL A 238 1.15 7.03 20.32
N SER A 239 0.61 5.83 20.10
CA SER A 239 1.38 4.60 19.92
C SER A 239 1.99 4.48 18.52
N SER A 240 1.33 4.97 17.47
CA SER A 240 1.91 5.07 16.14
C SER A 240 2.56 6.43 15.97
N ARG A 241 3.90 6.45 15.91
CA ARG A 241 4.70 7.67 15.91
C ARG A 241 5.87 7.61 14.92
N PRO A 242 5.56 7.61 13.62
CA PRO A 242 6.59 7.50 12.59
C PRO A 242 7.66 8.59 12.75
N PHE A 243 8.93 8.20 12.55
CA PHE A 243 10.10 9.08 12.62
C PHE A 243 10.43 9.68 14.00
N ASP A 244 9.64 9.42 15.02
CA ASP A 244 9.89 9.90 16.39
C ASP A 244 10.94 9.01 17.09
N CYS A 245 11.77 9.60 17.96
CA CYS A 245 12.80 8.88 18.72
C CYS A 245 12.21 7.79 19.63
N ASP A 246 11.00 7.98 20.13
CA ASP A 246 10.37 7.08 21.09
C ASP A 246 9.52 5.97 20.44
N ARG A 247 9.55 5.84 19.10
CA ARG A 247 8.87 4.77 18.38
C ARG A 247 9.39 3.40 18.78
N ASP A 248 8.52 2.40 18.86
CA ASP A 248 8.91 1.05 19.30
C ASP A 248 8.30 -0.10 18.49
N GLY A 249 7.59 0.22 17.42
CA GLY A 249 6.94 -0.76 16.55
C GLY A 249 5.74 -0.16 15.82
N PHE A 250 5.18 -0.90 14.89
CA PHE A 250 3.99 -0.43 14.19
C PHE A 250 2.70 -0.74 14.98
N VAL A 251 1.65 0.02 14.72
CA VAL A 251 0.29 -0.29 15.17
C VAL A 251 -0.43 -0.97 14.02
N ILE A 252 -0.92 -2.19 14.23
CA ILE A 252 -1.70 -2.94 13.23
C ILE A 252 -3.00 -2.19 12.92
N GLY A 253 -3.34 -2.12 11.62
CA GLY A 253 -4.57 -1.48 11.15
C GLY A 253 -5.29 -2.34 10.11
N GLU A 254 -6.54 -2.01 9.84
CA GLU A 254 -7.39 -2.65 8.83
C GLU A 254 -8.03 -1.61 7.90
N GLY A 255 -8.48 -2.03 6.73
CA GLY A 255 -9.17 -1.17 5.78
C GLY A 255 -9.00 -1.58 4.33
N SER A 256 -9.37 -0.70 3.42
CA SER A 256 -9.24 -0.88 1.98
C SER A 256 -9.04 0.47 1.29
N GLY A 257 -8.26 0.47 0.20
CA GLY A 257 -8.16 1.57 -0.74
C GLY A 257 -8.21 1.06 -2.16
N VAL A 258 -9.09 1.62 -2.97
CA VAL A 258 -9.29 1.23 -4.37
C VAL A 258 -9.29 2.46 -5.26
N MET A 259 -8.59 2.38 -6.38
CA MET A 259 -8.58 3.37 -7.46
C MET A 259 -9.16 2.79 -8.74
N VAL A 260 -9.86 3.61 -9.51
CA VAL A 260 -10.11 3.35 -10.92
C VAL A 260 -9.00 4.02 -11.72
N LEU A 261 -8.21 3.21 -12.41
CA LEU A 261 -7.17 3.62 -13.35
C LEU A 261 -7.71 3.50 -14.76
N GLU A 262 -7.37 4.46 -15.62
CA GLU A 262 -7.95 4.53 -16.95
C GLU A 262 -6.93 5.04 -17.97
N GLU A 263 -7.01 4.55 -19.20
CA GLU A 263 -6.24 5.10 -20.30
C GLU A 263 -6.66 6.55 -20.58
N LEU A 264 -5.70 7.43 -20.77
CA LEU A 264 -5.94 8.88 -20.86
C LEU A 264 -6.90 9.30 -21.97
N ASN A 265 -6.77 8.75 -23.20
CA ASN A 265 -7.66 9.11 -24.29
C ASN A 265 -9.06 8.56 -24.05
N HIS A 266 -9.17 7.33 -23.55
CA HIS A 266 -10.44 6.75 -23.14
C HIS A 266 -11.14 7.62 -22.08
N ALA A 267 -10.41 8.09 -21.07
CA ALA A 267 -10.94 8.99 -20.03
C ALA A 267 -11.40 10.34 -20.62
N LYS A 268 -10.59 10.92 -21.52
CA LYS A 268 -10.93 12.19 -22.20
C LYS A 268 -12.17 12.06 -23.12
N GLU A 269 -12.25 11.00 -23.90
CA GLU A 269 -13.35 10.74 -24.83
C GLU A 269 -14.70 10.62 -24.12
N ARG A 270 -14.74 10.02 -22.94
CA ARG A 270 -15.98 9.93 -22.14
C ARG A 270 -16.20 11.11 -21.17
N GLY A 271 -15.30 12.09 -21.17
CA GLY A 271 -15.39 13.25 -20.26
C GLY A 271 -15.22 12.92 -18.79
N ALA A 272 -14.38 11.93 -18.46
CA ALA A 272 -14.11 11.53 -17.10
C ALA A 272 -13.43 12.64 -16.30
N LYS A 273 -13.74 12.73 -15.00
CA LYS A 273 -12.93 13.48 -14.04
C LYS A 273 -11.57 12.79 -13.90
N ILE A 274 -10.49 13.56 -13.97
CA ILE A 274 -9.14 13.06 -13.80
C ILE A 274 -8.56 13.68 -12.53
N TYR A 275 -8.17 12.86 -11.58
CA TYR A 275 -7.56 13.29 -10.32
C TYR A 275 -6.06 13.53 -10.46
N ALA A 276 -5.36 12.60 -11.09
CA ALA A 276 -3.91 12.61 -11.27
C ALA A 276 -3.50 11.70 -12.42
N GLU A 277 -2.27 11.81 -12.89
CA GLU A 277 -1.62 10.85 -13.79
C GLU A 277 -0.69 9.94 -12.99
N VAL A 278 -0.71 8.63 -13.25
CA VAL A 278 0.29 7.69 -12.74
C VAL A 278 1.52 7.77 -13.65
N ARG A 279 2.57 8.43 -13.17
CA ARG A 279 3.76 8.74 -13.97
C ARG A 279 4.86 7.70 -13.85
N GLY A 280 5.01 7.06 -12.68
CA GLY A 280 6.08 6.12 -12.45
C GLY A 280 5.70 5.03 -11.46
N TYR A 281 6.25 3.85 -11.68
CA TYR A 281 6.14 2.69 -10.80
C TYR A 281 7.48 1.96 -10.73
N GLY A 282 8.18 2.11 -9.62
CA GLY A 282 9.44 1.45 -9.35
C GLY A 282 9.29 0.30 -8.36
N MET A 283 9.93 -0.81 -8.66
CA MET A 283 9.98 -2.00 -7.79
C MET A 283 11.41 -2.40 -7.51
N SER A 284 11.63 -3.02 -6.35
CA SER A 284 12.92 -3.63 -6.01
C SER A 284 12.77 -4.76 -4.99
N GLY A 285 13.85 -5.49 -4.78
CA GLY A 285 13.99 -6.45 -3.69
C GLY A 285 15.23 -6.14 -2.88
N ASP A 286 15.14 -6.23 -1.53
CA ASP A 286 16.30 -5.98 -0.64
C ASP A 286 17.32 -7.12 -0.69
N ALA A 287 16.85 -8.36 -0.89
CA ALA A 287 17.67 -9.59 -0.86
C ALA A 287 18.59 -9.67 0.36
N TYR A 288 18.10 -9.23 1.52
CA TYR A 288 18.91 -9.08 2.75
C TYR A 288 18.36 -9.90 3.92
N HIS A 289 17.19 -9.55 4.44
CA HIS A 289 16.58 -10.22 5.59
C HIS A 289 15.06 -10.29 5.43
N ILE A 290 14.44 -11.30 6.07
CA ILE A 290 12.99 -11.56 5.95
C ILE A 290 12.11 -10.41 6.47
N THR A 291 12.55 -9.67 7.50
CA THR A 291 11.75 -8.59 8.13
C THR A 291 12.49 -7.26 8.26
N GLN A 292 13.81 -7.24 8.08
CA GLN A 292 14.62 -6.04 8.30
C GLN A 292 15.13 -5.47 6.97
N PRO A 293 14.94 -4.18 6.70
CA PRO A 293 15.57 -3.54 5.55
C PRO A 293 17.08 -3.44 5.75
N HIS A 294 17.83 -3.31 4.64
CA HIS A 294 19.23 -2.95 4.72
C HIS A 294 19.35 -1.53 5.28
N ILE A 295 20.29 -1.32 6.21
CA ILE A 295 20.43 -0.03 6.91
C ILE A 295 20.66 1.16 5.95
N ASP A 296 21.33 0.91 4.83
CA ASP A 296 21.56 1.93 3.78
C ASP A 296 20.34 2.17 2.91
N GLY A 297 19.22 1.48 3.13
CA GLY A 297 17.98 1.64 2.36
C GLY A 297 18.10 1.32 0.87
N LYS A 298 19.03 0.43 0.45
CA LYS A 298 19.33 0.15 -0.97
C LYS A 298 18.12 -0.23 -1.81
N GLY A 299 17.22 -1.07 -1.26
CA GLY A 299 16.00 -1.44 -1.95
C GLY A 299 15.05 -0.26 -2.13
N ALA A 300 14.86 0.55 -1.09
CA ALA A 300 14.07 1.77 -1.15
C ALA A 300 14.63 2.78 -2.17
N ILE A 301 15.95 3.01 -2.16
CA ILE A 301 16.65 3.85 -3.15
C ILE A 301 16.34 3.36 -4.56
N LEU A 302 16.49 2.06 -4.81
CA LEU A 302 16.27 1.48 -6.14
C LEU A 302 14.81 1.59 -6.59
N ALA A 303 13.83 1.38 -5.69
CA ALA A 303 12.43 1.54 -6.02
C ALA A 303 12.08 2.99 -6.38
N MET A 304 12.50 3.96 -5.56
CA MET A 304 12.29 5.39 -5.82
C MET A 304 12.98 5.85 -7.11
N THR A 305 14.24 5.45 -7.33
CA THR A 305 14.99 5.80 -8.55
C THR A 305 14.29 5.28 -9.81
N ARG A 306 13.83 4.03 -9.80
CA ARG A 306 13.08 3.45 -10.93
C ARG A 306 11.74 4.15 -11.17
N ALA A 307 11.04 4.58 -10.14
CA ALA A 307 9.81 5.36 -10.29
C ALA A 307 10.10 6.73 -10.93
N LEU A 308 11.17 7.42 -10.53
CA LEU A 308 11.62 8.68 -11.12
C LEU A 308 12.04 8.50 -12.58
N GLU A 309 12.88 7.49 -12.89
CA GLU A 309 13.31 7.18 -14.26
C GLU A 309 12.12 6.92 -15.20
N GLN A 310 11.14 6.11 -14.75
CA GLN A 310 9.95 5.83 -15.54
C GLN A 310 9.07 7.06 -15.75
N SER A 311 9.03 7.95 -14.77
CA SER A 311 8.23 9.19 -14.82
C SER A 311 8.81 10.24 -15.75
N GLY A 312 10.13 10.21 -16.00
CA GLY A 312 10.90 11.25 -16.66
C GLY A 312 11.03 12.53 -15.82
N LEU A 313 10.73 12.48 -14.52
CA LEU A 313 10.87 13.62 -13.60
C LEU A 313 12.20 13.56 -12.87
N HIS A 314 12.79 14.74 -12.65
CA HIS A 314 13.95 14.89 -11.78
C HIS A 314 13.47 14.92 -10.30
N PRO A 315 14.31 14.50 -9.33
CA PRO A 315 13.96 14.52 -7.91
C PRO A 315 13.42 15.88 -7.41
N ASN A 316 13.98 16.99 -7.89
CA ASN A 316 13.55 18.35 -7.52
C ASN A 316 12.17 18.79 -8.08
N GLN A 317 11.52 17.94 -8.85
CA GLN A 317 10.16 18.16 -9.35
C GLN A 317 9.09 17.44 -8.52
N VAL A 318 9.50 16.62 -7.54
CA VAL A 318 8.60 15.98 -6.58
C VAL A 318 8.43 16.91 -5.39
N ASP A 319 7.20 17.28 -5.09
CA ASP A 319 6.89 18.25 -4.04
C ASP A 319 6.49 17.57 -2.71
N TYR A 320 6.03 16.31 -2.76
CA TYR A 320 5.57 15.56 -1.57
C TYR A 320 5.97 14.07 -1.64
N ILE A 321 6.36 13.53 -0.49
CA ILE A 321 6.56 12.09 -0.28
C ILE A 321 5.65 11.62 0.85
N ASN A 322 4.79 10.66 0.55
CA ASN A 322 4.12 9.82 1.54
C ASN A 322 5.02 8.62 1.83
N ALA A 323 5.66 8.64 2.99
CA ALA A 323 6.62 7.63 3.38
C ALA A 323 5.94 6.36 3.87
N HIS A 324 6.61 5.24 3.66
CA HIS A 324 6.21 3.97 4.25
C HIS A 324 6.28 3.99 5.77
N ALA A 325 7.24 4.67 6.35
CA ALA A 325 7.55 4.80 7.77
C ALA A 325 6.47 4.29 8.73
N THR A 326 6.69 3.11 9.28
CA THR A 326 5.71 2.35 10.06
C THR A 326 5.78 2.57 11.56
N SER A 327 6.57 3.54 12.04
CA SER A 327 6.89 3.72 13.46
C SER A 327 7.84 2.63 14.00
N THR A 328 8.67 2.05 13.14
CA THR A 328 9.69 1.06 13.54
C THR A 328 11.08 1.69 13.58
N PRO A 329 11.91 1.38 14.61
CA PRO A 329 13.22 2.02 14.76
C PRO A 329 14.10 1.90 13.52
N LEU A 330 14.24 0.70 12.94
CA LEU A 330 15.11 0.46 11.79
C LEU A 330 14.50 0.88 10.47
N GLY A 331 13.20 0.59 10.25
CA GLY A 331 12.52 0.85 8.98
C GLY A 331 12.47 2.34 8.65
N ASP A 332 12.04 3.14 9.61
CA ASP A 332 11.89 4.58 9.43
C ASP A 332 13.24 5.27 9.18
N ALA A 333 14.29 4.87 9.90
CA ALA A 333 15.64 5.41 9.72
C ALA A 333 16.24 5.03 8.36
N ALA A 334 16.05 3.77 7.92
CA ALA A 334 16.53 3.32 6.61
C ALA A 334 15.82 4.06 5.47
N GLU A 335 14.49 4.29 5.58
CA GLU A 335 13.74 5.06 4.59
C GLU A 335 14.16 6.54 4.56
N ALA A 336 14.36 7.16 5.73
CA ALA A 336 14.84 8.55 5.80
C ALA A 336 16.20 8.71 5.10
N ASN A 337 17.14 7.78 5.32
CA ASN A 337 18.43 7.75 4.65
C ASN A 337 18.28 7.56 3.13
N ALA A 338 17.38 6.67 2.71
CA ALA A 338 17.11 6.42 1.30
C ALA A 338 16.55 7.68 0.60
N ILE A 339 15.60 8.37 1.22
CA ILE A 339 15.02 9.61 0.70
C ILE A 339 16.10 10.69 0.58
N LYS A 340 16.94 10.88 1.60
CA LYS A 340 18.09 11.81 1.54
C LYS A 340 19.04 11.48 0.39
N SER A 341 19.33 10.20 0.18
CA SER A 341 20.20 9.74 -0.90
C SER A 341 19.63 10.05 -2.29
N VAL A 342 18.33 9.86 -2.50
CA VAL A 342 17.68 10.06 -3.81
C VAL A 342 17.42 11.54 -4.10
N PHE A 343 16.98 12.30 -3.08
CA PHE A 343 16.53 13.68 -3.26
C PHE A 343 17.61 14.72 -2.89
N SER A 344 18.70 14.30 -2.25
CA SER A 344 19.89 15.12 -1.96
C SER A 344 19.55 16.53 -1.44
N ASP A 345 20.08 17.58 -2.05
CA ASP A 345 19.84 18.98 -1.67
C ASP A 345 18.36 19.37 -1.71
N HIS A 346 17.54 18.72 -2.55
CA HIS A 346 16.11 18.99 -2.58
C HIS A 346 15.41 18.58 -1.30
N ALA A 347 15.84 17.47 -0.68
CA ALA A 347 15.31 17.03 0.63
C ALA A 347 15.61 18.06 1.72
N THR A 348 16.81 18.63 1.74
CA THR A 348 17.25 19.58 2.79
C THR A 348 16.85 21.05 2.50
N SER A 349 16.37 21.36 1.29
CA SER A 349 15.98 22.72 0.88
C SER A 349 14.69 23.25 1.55
N GLY A 350 13.89 22.36 2.18
CA GLY A 350 12.55 22.68 2.68
C GLY A 350 11.46 22.74 1.60
N ALA A 351 11.81 22.49 0.33
CA ALA A 351 10.86 22.46 -0.79
C ALA A 351 10.13 21.11 -0.89
N LEU A 352 10.77 20.02 -0.46
CA LEU A 352 10.18 18.69 -0.41
C LEU A 352 9.44 18.47 0.91
N ALA A 353 8.12 18.27 0.85
CA ALA A 353 7.34 17.85 2.01
C ALA A 353 7.44 16.33 2.22
N LEU A 354 7.61 15.91 3.46
CA LEU A 354 7.64 14.50 3.87
C LEU A 354 6.64 14.26 4.99
N SER A 355 5.85 13.20 4.90
CA SER A 355 5.07 12.71 6.04
C SER A 355 4.80 11.21 5.95
N SER A 356 4.45 10.60 7.08
CA SER A 356 3.84 9.28 7.15
C SER A 356 2.46 9.39 7.77
N THR A 357 1.45 9.03 7.00
CA THR A 357 0.04 9.03 7.44
C THR A 357 -0.30 7.91 8.42
N LYS A 358 0.65 6.98 8.64
CA LYS A 358 0.49 5.87 9.60
C LYS A 358 0.42 6.31 11.07
N GLY A 359 0.84 7.54 11.39
CA GLY A 359 0.54 8.15 12.69
C GLY A 359 -0.96 8.25 12.95
N ALA A 360 -1.76 8.49 11.93
CA ALA A 360 -3.21 8.62 11.99
C ALA A 360 -3.96 7.29 11.78
N THR A 361 -3.53 6.48 10.82
CA THR A 361 -4.23 5.28 10.36
C THR A 361 -3.71 3.97 10.96
N GLY A 362 -2.55 3.98 11.62
CA GLY A 362 -1.79 2.74 11.83
C GLY A 362 -1.27 2.17 10.51
N HIS A 363 -0.77 0.95 10.55
CA HIS A 363 -0.26 0.25 9.38
C HIS A 363 -1.30 -0.77 8.88
N LEU A 364 -1.95 -0.47 7.75
CA LEU A 364 -3.02 -1.28 7.17
C LEU A 364 -2.50 -2.49 6.38
N LEU A 365 -1.25 -2.91 6.61
CA LEU A 365 -0.61 -4.08 5.98
C LEU A 365 -0.80 -4.07 4.44
N GLY A 366 -1.51 -5.06 3.88
CA GLY A 366 -1.73 -5.15 2.44
C GLY A 366 -2.53 -3.99 1.82
N ALA A 367 -3.37 -3.33 2.60
CA ALA A 367 -4.12 -2.15 2.16
C ALA A 367 -3.31 -0.84 2.26
N ALA A 368 -2.21 -0.81 3.03
CA ALA A 368 -1.49 0.43 3.34
C ALA A 368 -1.06 1.19 2.08
N GLY A 369 -0.38 0.51 1.14
CA GLY A 369 0.15 1.16 -0.06
C GLY A 369 -0.92 1.76 -0.97
N SER A 370 -2.12 1.18 -1.03
CA SER A 370 -3.22 1.74 -1.83
C SER A 370 -3.91 2.93 -1.16
N VAL A 371 -4.13 2.87 0.15
CA VAL A 371 -4.68 4.01 0.92
C VAL A 371 -3.72 5.21 0.86
N GLU A 372 -2.43 4.98 1.01
CA GLU A 372 -1.39 6.03 0.94
C GLU A 372 -1.20 6.60 -0.47
N ALA A 373 -1.37 5.75 -1.49
CA ALA A 373 -1.44 6.21 -2.88
C ALA A 373 -2.63 7.16 -3.10
N ILE A 374 -3.82 6.85 -2.55
CA ILE A 374 -4.98 7.75 -2.60
C ILE A 374 -4.69 9.06 -1.85
N PHE A 375 -4.07 9.02 -0.66
CA PHE A 375 -3.68 10.23 0.05
C PHE A 375 -2.69 11.09 -0.77
N SER A 376 -1.77 10.47 -1.50
CA SER A 376 -0.84 11.18 -2.39
C SER A 376 -1.57 11.88 -3.55
N VAL A 377 -2.57 11.22 -4.15
CA VAL A 377 -3.44 11.82 -5.17
C VAL A 377 -4.25 12.97 -4.60
N LEU A 378 -4.86 12.80 -3.43
CA LEU A 378 -5.64 13.85 -2.76
C LEU A 378 -4.76 15.04 -2.34
N ALA A 379 -3.50 14.79 -1.94
CA ALA A 379 -2.53 15.86 -1.65
C ALA A 379 -2.29 16.74 -2.89
N ILE A 380 -2.16 16.14 -4.08
CA ILE A 380 -2.06 16.87 -5.35
C ILE A 380 -3.34 17.68 -5.60
N CYS A 381 -4.51 17.04 -5.48
CA CYS A 381 -5.80 17.68 -5.79
C CYS A 381 -6.13 18.89 -4.89
N HIS A 382 -5.82 18.76 -3.59
CA HIS A 382 -6.18 19.77 -2.60
C HIS A 382 -5.05 20.75 -2.29
N GLY A 383 -3.82 20.50 -2.74
CA GLY A 383 -2.66 21.31 -2.39
C GLY A 383 -2.37 21.27 -0.89
N ILE A 384 -2.55 20.12 -0.25
CA ILE A 384 -2.32 19.92 1.19
C ILE A 384 -1.48 18.66 1.39
N ALA A 385 -0.28 18.83 1.95
CA ALA A 385 0.51 17.70 2.42
C ALA A 385 0.03 17.28 3.83
N PRO A 386 -0.37 15.99 4.02
CA PRO A 386 -0.85 15.49 5.31
C PRO A 386 0.25 15.49 6.38
N PRO A 387 -0.11 15.44 7.68
CA PRO A 387 0.85 15.42 8.79
C PRO A 387 1.40 14.03 9.08
N THR A 388 2.49 13.99 9.84
CA THR A 388 2.93 12.83 10.61
C THR A 388 2.49 13.04 12.07
N LEU A 389 1.45 12.36 12.50
CA LEU A 389 0.99 12.48 13.89
C LEU A 389 2.03 11.89 14.86
N ASN A 390 2.04 12.44 16.08
CA ASN A 390 2.88 12.00 17.19
C ASN A 390 4.39 12.19 16.98
N LEU A 391 4.81 12.99 16.03
CA LEU A 391 6.20 13.39 15.83
C LEU A 391 6.54 14.56 16.75
N LEU A 392 7.05 14.25 17.95
CA LEU A 392 7.42 15.25 18.96
C LEU A 392 8.94 15.45 19.00
N ASN A 393 9.70 14.36 18.92
CA ASN A 393 11.15 14.32 18.96
C ASN A 393 11.65 13.61 17.68
N PRO A 394 11.92 14.34 16.59
CA PRO A 394 12.43 13.72 15.36
C PRO A 394 13.70 12.92 15.58
N ASP A 395 13.79 11.77 14.90
CA ASP A 395 15.00 10.92 14.92
C ASP A 395 16.24 11.73 14.51
N PRO A 396 17.42 11.48 15.10
CA PRO A 396 18.67 12.13 14.73
C PRO A 396 19.03 12.08 13.24
N VAL A 397 18.50 11.15 12.49
CA VAL A 397 18.63 11.10 11.02
C VAL A 397 18.18 12.39 10.33
N PHE A 398 17.35 13.21 10.99
CA PHE A 398 16.83 14.48 10.47
C PHE A 398 17.57 15.75 10.93
N HIS A 399 18.71 15.62 11.60
CA HIS A 399 19.45 16.77 12.14
C HIS A 399 19.92 17.78 11.06
N ASP A 400 19.93 17.39 9.79
CA ASP A 400 20.40 18.26 8.66
C ASP A 400 19.32 19.23 8.15
N GLY A 401 18.21 19.41 8.90
CA GLY A 401 17.15 20.33 8.52
C GLY A 401 16.06 19.73 7.63
N TYR A 402 16.16 18.46 7.24
CA TYR A 402 15.11 17.72 6.55
C TYR A 402 14.15 17.12 7.58
N LEU A 403 13.05 17.81 7.86
CA LEU A 403 12.09 17.40 8.89
C LEU A 403 10.78 16.94 8.25
N PRO A 404 10.23 15.79 8.68
CA PRO A 404 8.87 15.41 8.33
C PRO A 404 7.87 16.42 8.92
N LEU A 405 6.74 16.59 8.22
CA LEU A 405 5.68 17.49 8.67
C LEU A 405 4.99 16.93 9.92
N SER A 406 4.95 17.67 11.00
CA SER A 406 4.16 17.35 12.20
C SER A 406 2.71 17.84 12.14
N THR A 407 2.42 18.77 11.25
CA THR A 407 1.09 19.33 10.98
C THR A 407 0.82 19.38 9.48
N SER A 408 -0.46 19.44 9.08
CA SER A 408 -0.85 19.59 7.68
C SER A 408 -0.30 20.89 7.08
N LYS A 409 0.26 20.83 5.86
CA LYS A 409 0.86 21.98 5.18
C LYS A 409 0.16 22.27 3.85
N LYS A 410 -0.40 23.48 3.70
CA LYS A 410 -0.88 23.97 2.39
C LYS A 410 0.30 24.36 1.52
N MET A 411 0.39 23.79 0.33
CA MET A 411 1.43 24.04 -0.66
C MET A 411 0.99 23.58 -2.04
N GLN A 412 1.63 24.09 -3.10
CA GLN A 412 1.44 23.53 -4.42
C GLN A 412 2.15 22.17 -4.49
N ILE A 413 1.42 21.13 -4.89
CA ILE A 413 1.95 19.78 -5.09
C ILE A 413 1.68 19.38 -6.54
N ARG A 414 2.72 19.37 -7.36
CA ARG A 414 2.65 19.01 -8.79
C ARG A 414 2.91 17.53 -9.00
N ALA A 415 3.76 16.95 -8.15
CA ALA A 415 4.06 15.53 -8.14
C ALA A 415 4.24 15.03 -6.71
N ALA A 416 3.71 13.83 -6.45
CA ALA A 416 3.82 13.14 -5.17
C ALA A 416 4.29 11.71 -5.36
N LEU A 417 5.17 11.25 -4.47
CA LEU A 417 5.69 9.89 -4.45
C LEU A 417 5.15 9.16 -3.20
N SER A 418 4.63 7.95 -3.40
CA SER A 418 4.14 7.08 -2.33
C SER A 418 5.02 5.83 -2.24
N ASN A 419 5.62 5.58 -1.09
CA ASN A 419 6.48 4.44 -0.82
C ASN A 419 5.74 3.33 -0.07
N SER A 420 6.04 2.08 -0.42
CA SER A 420 5.51 0.91 0.27
C SER A 420 6.56 -0.19 0.30
N PHE A 421 7.03 -0.56 1.49
CA PHE A 421 8.11 -1.53 1.68
C PHE A 421 7.60 -2.69 2.53
N GLY A 422 7.65 -3.91 1.97
CA GLY A 422 7.05 -5.10 2.56
C GLY A 422 8.06 -6.03 3.22
N PHE A 423 7.61 -6.76 4.24
CA PHE A 423 8.35 -7.92 4.74
C PHE A 423 8.66 -8.88 3.59
N GLY A 424 9.80 -9.57 3.66
CA GLY A 424 10.38 -10.30 2.52
C GLY A 424 11.30 -9.42 1.67
N GLY A 425 11.41 -8.11 1.98
CA GLY A 425 12.25 -7.16 1.26
C GLY A 425 11.67 -6.74 -0.09
N THR A 426 10.35 -6.79 -0.26
CA THR A 426 9.66 -6.36 -1.49
C THR A 426 9.27 -4.89 -1.39
N ASN A 427 9.70 -4.08 -2.35
CA ASN A 427 9.55 -2.62 -2.31
C ASN A 427 8.84 -2.09 -3.55
N ALA A 428 7.96 -1.12 -3.37
CA ALA A 428 7.27 -0.39 -4.41
C ALA A 428 7.28 1.11 -4.13
N SER A 429 7.45 1.92 -5.19
CA SER A 429 7.27 3.36 -5.16
C SER A 429 6.37 3.75 -6.32
N LEU A 430 5.28 4.46 -6.03
CA LEU A 430 4.36 5.01 -7.03
C LEU A 430 4.55 6.52 -7.12
N LEU A 431 4.63 7.04 -8.33
CA LEU A 431 4.77 8.47 -8.57
C LEU A 431 3.55 8.98 -9.35
N PHE A 432 2.85 9.92 -8.74
CA PHE A 432 1.69 10.61 -9.29
C PHE A 432 2.05 12.05 -9.64
N ALA A 433 1.40 12.59 -10.69
CA ALA A 433 1.52 13.99 -11.06
C ALA A 433 0.14 14.61 -11.32
N CYS A 434 0.09 15.95 -11.34
CA CYS A 434 -1.11 16.68 -11.74
C CYS A 434 -1.72 16.11 -13.02
N PRO A 435 -3.07 16.23 -13.20
CA PRO A 435 -3.73 15.82 -14.43
C PRO A 435 -3.03 16.41 -15.67
N PRO A 436 -2.88 15.62 -16.75
CA PRO A 436 -2.32 16.15 -17.99
C PRO A 436 -3.28 17.16 -18.62
N THR A 437 -2.73 18.25 -19.10
CA THR A 437 -3.44 19.29 -19.88
C THR A 437 -4.00 18.76 -21.19
#